data_8bc4aed67f5fc1b442efc2a8e2da680c
#
_entry.id   8bc4aed67f5fc1b442efc2a8e2da680c
#
_cell.length_a   1.000
_cell.length_b   1.000
_cell.length_c   1.000
_cell.angle_alpha   90.00
_cell.angle_beta   90.00
_cell.angle_gamma   90.00
#
_symmetry.space_group_name_H-M   'P 1'
#
loop_
_entity.id
_entity.type
_entity.pdbx_description
1 polymer ?
#
loop_
_entity_poly.entity_id
_entity_poly.type
_entity_poly.pdbx_seq_one_letter_code
_entity_poly.pdbx_strand_id
1 'polypeptide(L)'
;MPQLLLVRHGQAGATTANYNELSPLGHTQSARLGEWLAAHRREFTAVYVGGLRRQRETLAGIADAYARAGLALPSGEELPELDEFRFVELVRAFANAQPDHPDLLRWQAAPDDRGHWPTLLRSTLHAWAAGTVTEVGEDYAAFRARIARARERLQWQLEIGPVLAVSSAGVISHFLQDVLGLSTDATIDINLGYANTGLSEYRLTRAGLKLAQWNALPHLSAPQDRELVTLV
;
A
#
# COMPACT_ATOMS: atom_id res chain seq x y z
N MET A 1 12.29 14.03 15.84
CA MET A 1 12.63 13.99 14.41
C MET A 1 11.35 13.85 13.63
N PRO A 2 11.18 14.56 12.50
CA PRO A 2 10.00 14.42 11.66
C PRO A 2 9.89 12.99 11.13
N GLN A 3 8.67 12.45 11.18
CA GLN A 3 8.38 11.07 10.85
C GLN A 3 7.31 11.00 9.76
N LEU A 4 7.56 10.18 8.73
CA LEU A 4 6.55 9.76 7.76
C LEU A 4 6.02 8.40 8.17
N LEU A 5 4.71 8.29 8.30
CA LEU A 5 4.01 7.05 8.49
C LEU A 5 3.27 6.69 7.20
N LEU A 6 3.76 5.69 6.46
CA LEU A 6 3.07 5.11 5.30
C LEU A 6 2.22 3.93 5.76
N VAL A 7 0.94 3.95 5.39
CA VAL A 7 -0.05 2.94 5.77
C VAL A 7 -0.63 2.31 4.51
N ARG A 8 -0.63 0.98 4.43
CA ARG A 8 -1.43 0.26 3.43
C ARG A 8 -2.90 0.33 3.81
N HIS A 9 -3.78 0.50 2.84
CA HIS A 9 -5.23 0.42 3.05
C HIS A 9 -5.67 -0.89 3.72
N GLY A 10 -6.82 -0.88 4.39
CA GLY A 10 -7.47 -2.06 4.95
C GLY A 10 -7.83 -3.09 3.88
N GLN A 11 -8.22 -4.29 4.28
CA GLN A 11 -8.61 -5.34 3.34
C GLN A 11 -9.70 -4.84 2.38
N ALA A 12 -9.48 -5.02 1.09
CA ALA A 12 -10.43 -4.70 0.05
C ALA A 12 -11.46 -5.82 -0.15
N GLY A 13 -12.55 -5.52 -0.84
CA GLY A 13 -13.55 -6.51 -1.23
C GLY A 13 -12.96 -7.63 -2.09
N ALA A 14 -13.59 -8.80 -2.02
CA ALA A 14 -13.04 -10.03 -2.58
C ALA A 14 -13.30 -10.22 -4.08
N THR A 15 -14.19 -9.42 -4.68
CA THR A 15 -14.58 -9.54 -6.08
C THR A 15 -14.11 -8.33 -6.89
N THR A 16 -13.97 -8.49 -8.20
CA THR A 16 -13.64 -7.39 -9.11
C THR A 16 -14.62 -6.23 -9.03
N ALA A 17 -15.90 -6.49 -8.68
CA ALA A 17 -16.93 -5.47 -8.57
C ALA A 17 -16.74 -4.57 -7.33
N ASN A 18 -16.20 -5.11 -6.22
CA ASN A 18 -16.03 -4.39 -4.97
C ASN A 18 -14.56 -4.26 -4.50
N TYR A 19 -13.61 -4.62 -5.36
CA TYR A 19 -12.17 -4.57 -5.02
C TYR A 19 -11.68 -3.16 -4.67
N ASN A 20 -12.35 -2.12 -5.14
CA ASN A 20 -11.97 -0.75 -4.80
C ASN A 20 -12.65 -0.23 -3.51
N GLU A 21 -13.37 -1.07 -2.78
CA GLU A 21 -14.01 -0.76 -1.50
C GLU A 21 -13.36 -1.56 -0.39
N LEU A 22 -13.42 -1.09 0.85
CA LEU A 22 -13.03 -1.91 1.99
C LEU A 22 -14.06 -3.03 2.23
N SER A 23 -13.57 -4.21 2.59
CA SER A 23 -14.42 -5.24 3.19
C SER A 23 -14.85 -4.82 4.61
N PRO A 24 -15.85 -5.48 5.21
CA PRO A 24 -16.19 -5.27 6.62
C PRO A 24 -14.97 -5.43 7.54
N LEU A 25 -14.07 -6.38 7.23
CA LEU A 25 -12.82 -6.57 7.94
C LEU A 25 -11.87 -5.39 7.74
N GLY A 26 -11.77 -4.85 6.51
CA GLY A 26 -10.94 -3.68 6.21
C GLY A 26 -11.38 -2.43 6.99
N HIS A 27 -12.68 -2.22 7.17
CA HIS A 27 -13.21 -1.17 8.04
C HIS A 27 -12.80 -1.38 9.51
N THR A 28 -12.88 -2.63 10.00
CA THR A 28 -12.43 -2.97 11.36
C THR A 28 -10.93 -2.72 11.53
N GLN A 29 -10.10 -3.14 10.59
CA GLN A 29 -8.65 -2.91 10.61
C GLN A 29 -8.33 -1.41 10.64
N SER A 30 -9.01 -0.61 9.83
CA SER A 30 -8.81 0.85 9.74
C SER A 30 -9.19 1.55 11.04
N ALA A 31 -10.32 1.15 11.66
CA ALA A 31 -10.75 1.66 12.94
C ALA A 31 -9.74 1.32 14.06
N ARG A 32 -9.26 0.07 14.12
CA ARG A 32 -8.24 -0.37 15.09
C ARG A 32 -6.93 0.42 14.95
N LEU A 33 -6.50 0.66 13.70
CA LEU A 33 -5.32 1.48 13.46
C LEU A 33 -5.51 2.91 13.97
N GLY A 34 -6.65 3.53 13.65
CA GLY A 34 -6.99 4.87 14.13
C GLY A 34 -7.04 4.96 15.67
N GLU A 35 -7.66 3.99 16.33
CA GLU A 35 -7.71 3.89 17.78
C GLU A 35 -6.31 3.77 18.39
N TRP A 36 -5.44 2.95 17.82
CA TRP A 36 -4.06 2.82 18.26
C TRP A 36 -3.28 4.12 18.10
N LEU A 37 -3.38 4.77 16.94
CA LEU A 37 -2.70 6.04 16.68
C LEU A 37 -3.17 7.14 17.66
N ALA A 38 -4.48 7.24 17.90
CA ALA A 38 -5.07 8.19 18.82
C ALA A 38 -4.65 7.92 20.28
N ALA A 39 -4.69 6.66 20.72
CA ALA A 39 -4.29 6.26 22.07
C ALA A 39 -2.80 6.57 22.35
N HIS A 40 -1.95 6.50 21.33
CA HIS A 40 -0.52 6.86 21.40
C HIS A 40 -0.26 8.35 21.09
N ARG A 41 -1.33 9.16 21.00
CA ARG A 41 -1.26 10.60 20.72
C ARG A 41 -0.34 10.95 19.55
N ARG A 42 -0.43 10.15 18.47
CA ARG A 42 0.33 10.44 17.25
C ARG A 42 -0.26 11.70 16.61
N GLU A 43 0.55 12.72 16.50
CA GLU A 43 0.18 14.00 15.88
C GLU A 43 0.81 14.11 14.49
N PHE A 44 0.04 14.69 13.57
CA PHE A 44 0.48 14.90 12.19
C PHE A 44 0.26 16.36 11.80
N THR A 45 1.18 16.92 11.02
CA THR A 45 1.04 18.27 10.45
C THR A 45 0.38 18.22 9.08
N ALA A 46 0.44 17.07 8.41
CA ALA A 46 -0.21 16.83 7.13
C ALA A 46 -0.62 15.37 7.00
N VAL A 47 -1.70 15.15 6.24
CA VAL A 47 -2.23 13.83 5.91
C VAL A 47 -2.43 13.75 4.40
N TYR A 48 -1.89 12.69 3.78
CA TYR A 48 -2.05 12.41 2.36
C TYR A 48 -2.75 11.08 2.14
N VAL A 49 -3.48 10.96 1.04
CA VAL A 49 -4.17 9.73 0.68
C VAL A 49 -4.20 9.60 -0.84
N GLY A 50 -4.04 8.40 -1.37
CA GLY A 50 -4.30 8.15 -2.79
C GLY A 50 -5.79 8.25 -3.15
N GLY A 51 -6.09 8.39 -4.43
CA GLY A 51 -7.44 8.59 -4.96
C GLY A 51 -8.33 7.34 -4.96
N LEU A 52 -7.81 6.16 -4.63
CA LEU A 52 -8.61 4.93 -4.63
C LEU A 52 -9.57 4.90 -3.43
N ARG A 53 -10.80 4.43 -3.65
CA ARG A 53 -11.85 4.42 -2.63
C ARG A 53 -11.41 3.69 -1.36
N ARG A 54 -10.78 2.51 -1.47
CA ARG A 54 -10.26 1.75 -0.32
C ARG A 54 -9.22 2.51 0.51
N GLN A 55 -8.43 3.38 -0.12
CA GLN A 55 -7.45 4.23 0.57
C GLN A 55 -8.16 5.34 1.34
N ARG A 56 -9.14 6.02 0.71
CA ARG A 56 -9.95 7.05 1.36
C ARG A 56 -10.80 6.51 2.50
N GLU A 57 -11.42 5.33 2.33
CA GLU A 57 -12.18 4.66 3.39
C GLU A 57 -11.29 4.27 4.58
N THR A 58 -10.04 3.86 4.33
CA THR A 58 -9.06 3.61 5.40
C THR A 58 -8.76 4.88 6.16
N LEU A 59 -8.50 5.98 5.46
CA LEU A 59 -8.27 7.28 6.11
C LEU A 59 -9.49 7.74 6.90
N ALA A 60 -10.70 7.54 6.37
CA ALA A 60 -11.95 7.87 7.08
C ALA A 60 -12.07 7.11 8.40
N GLY A 61 -11.77 5.80 8.41
CA GLY A 61 -11.77 5.01 9.65
C GLY A 61 -10.75 5.50 10.69
N ILE A 62 -9.57 5.95 10.24
CA ILE A 62 -8.56 6.58 11.11
C ILE A 62 -9.09 7.91 11.67
N ALA A 63 -9.65 8.77 10.80
CA ALA A 63 -10.16 10.09 11.19
C ALA A 63 -11.31 9.99 12.21
N ASP A 64 -12.23 9.05 12.00
CA ASP A 64 -13.34 8.77 12.91
C ASP A 64 -12.83 8.37 14.32
N ALA A 65 -11.75 7.59 14.39
CA ALA A 65 -11.16 7.19 15.66
C ALA A 65 -10.53 8.40 16.39
N TYR A 66 -9.85 9.29 15.67
CA TYR A 66 -9.35 10.55 16.24
C TYR A 66 -10.48 11.43 16.76
N ALA A 67 -11.55 11.59 15.98
CA ALA A 67 -12.71 12.37 16.39
C ALA A 67 -13.36 11.79 17.66
N ARG A 68 -13.54 10.47 17.75
CA ARG A 68 -14.04 9.81 18.96
C ARG A 68 -13.14 10.02 20.18
N ALA A 69 -11.83 10.12 19.97
CA ALA A 69 -10.88 10.41 21.04
C ALA A 69 -10.77 11.90 21.40
N GLY A 70 -11.51 12.78 20.73
CA GLY A 70 -11.42 14.24 20.92
C GLY A 70 -10.10 14.84 20.43
N LEU A 71 -9.42 14.18 19.49
CA LEU A 71 -8.15 14.61 18.91
C LEU A 71 -8.35 15.17 17.50
N ALA A 72 -7.51 16.13 17.12
CA ALA A 72 -7.50 16.67 15.77
C ALA A 72 -6.64 15.78 14.86
N LEU A 73 -7.14 15.50 13.65
CA LEU A 73 -6.37 14.97 12.53
C LEU A 73 -6.53 15.97 11.37
N PRO A 74 -5.45 16.42 10.72
CA PRO A 74 -5.56 17.24 9.52
C PRO A 74 -6.41 16.58 8.45
N SER A 75 -7.15 17.36 7.66
CA SER A 75 -7.87 16.83 6.50
C SER A 75 -6.92 16.18 5.50
N GLY A 76 -7.30 15.02 4.97
CA GLY A 76 -6.49 14.32 3.98
C GLY A 76 -6.45 15.08 2.65
N GLU A 77 -5.26 15.36 2.14
CA GLU A 77 -5.03 15.84 0.78
C GLU A 77 -4.87 14.63 -0.16
N GLU A 78 -5.66 14.61 -1.23
CA GLU A 78 -5.53 13.56 -2.24
C GLU A 78 -4.25 13.77 -3.06
N LEU A 79 -3.41 12.74 -3.10
CA LEU A 79 -2.15 12.71 -3.84
C LEU A 79 -2.19 11.51 -4.80
N PRO A 80 -2.55 11.71 -6.09
CA PRO A 80 -2.71 10.62 -7.06
C PRO A 80 -1.46 9.77 -7.28
N GLU A 81 -0.29 10.33 -6.97
CA GLU A 81 0.97 9.60 -6.97
C GLU A 81 1.01 8.42 -5.97
N LEU A 82 0.09 8.39 -5.00
CA LEU A 82 -0.08 7.30 -4.04
C LEU A 82 -1.06 6.21 -4.49
N ASP A 83 -1.63 6.32 -5.72
CA ASP A 83 -2.51 5.29 -6.26
C ASP A 83 -1.76 4.01 -6.60
N GLU A 84 -2.43 2.87 -6.41
CA GLU A 84 -1.89 1.58 -6.81
C GLU A 84 -1.85 1.46 -8.34
N PHE A 85 -0.94 0.64 -8.85
CA PHE A 85 -0.98 0.22 -10.25
C PHE A 85 -2.27 -0.57 -10.54
N ARG A 86 -2.69 -0.56 -11.82
CA ARG A 86 -3.92 -1.23 -12.26
C ARG A 86 -3.68 -2.72 -12.52
N PHE A 87 -3.62 -3.51 -11.46
CA PHE A 87 -3.21 -4.91 -11.54
C PHE A 87 -4.08 -5.75 -12.50
N VAL A 88 -5.39 -5.47 -12.62
CA VAL A 88 -6.28 -6.18 -13.57
C VAL A 88 -5.84 -5.93 -15.02
N GLU A 89 -5.46 -4.69 -15.34
CA GLU A 89 -4.90 -4.36 -16.65
C GLU A 89 -3.56 -5.07 -16.88
N LEU A 90 -2.69 -5.09 -15.85
CA LEU A 90 -1.40 -5.75 -15.91
C LEU A 90 -1.53 -7.26 -16.13
N VAL A 91 -2.41 -7.93 -15.40
CA VAL A 91 -2.65 -9.39 -15.56
C VAL A 91 -3.21 -9.68 -16.95
N ARG A 92 -4.13 -8.86 -17.46
CA ARG A 92 -4.67 -9.03 -18.80
C ARG A 92 -3.58 -8.84 -19.87
N ALA A 93 -2.77 -7.79 -19.76
CA ALA A 93 -1.67 -7.53 -20.70
C ALA A 93 -0.60 -8.63 -20.61
N PHE A 94 -0.31 -9.15 -19.41
CA PHE A 94 0.56 -10.29 -19.21
C PHE A 94 0.01 -11.55 -19.91
N ALA A 95 -1.28 -11.83 -19.76
CA ALA A 95 -1.93 -12.97 -20.41
C ALA A 95 -1.88 -12.87 -21.95
N ASN A 96 -2.02 -11.66 -22.49
CA ASN A 96 -1.87 -11.43 -23.94
C ASN A 96 -0.42 -11.62 -24.41
N ALA A 97 0.56 -11.13 -23.63
CA ALA A 97 1.97 -11.21 -23.98
C ALA A 97 2.58 -12.61 -23.80
N GLN A 98 2.06 -13.38 -22.83
CA GLN A 98 2.59 -14.68 -22.44
C GLN A 98 1.45 -15.70 -22.19
N PRO A 99 0.66 -16.05 -23.22
CA PRO A 99 -0.54 -16.89 -23.05
C PRO A 99 -0.25 -18.31 -22.53
N ASP A 100 0.95 -18.82 -22.78
CA ASP A 100 1.37 -20.16 -22.36
C ASP A 100 2.16 -20.16 -21.03
N HIS A 101 2.19 -19.02 -20.30
CA HIS A 101 2.96 -18.96 -19.06
C HIS A 101 2.38 -19.92 -17.98
N PRO A 102 3.22 -20.75 -17.34
CA PRO A 102 2.73 -21.78 -16.41
C PRO A 102 1.84 -21.25 -15.28
N ASP A 103 2.15 -20.09 -14.73
CA ASP A 103 1.39 -19.52 -13.63
C ASP A 103 0.03 -18.97 -14.09
N LEU A 104 -0.05 -18.46 -15.33
CA LEU A 104 -1.31 -18.06 -15.95
C LEU A 104 -2.20 -19.28 -16.19
N LEU A 105 -1.65 -20.35 -16.75
CA LEU A 105 -2.39 -21.59 -17.03
C LEU A 105 -2.89 -22.25 -15.74
N ARG A 106 -2.08 -22.25 -14.67
CA ARG A 106 -2.53 -22.77 -13.35
C ARG A 106 -3.70 -21.96 -12.80
N TRP A 107 -3.61 -20.63 -12.85
CA TRP A 107 -4.71 -19.76 -12.39
C TRP A 107 -5.98 -19.95 -13.22
N GLN A 108 -5.86 -20.06 -14.54
CA GLN A 108 -7.00 -20.30 -15.44
C GLN A 108 -7.66 -21.67 -15.21
N ALA A 109 -6.88 -22.69 -14.83
CA ALA A 109 -7.40 -24.03 -14.51
C ALA A 109 -8.16 -24.08 -13.17
N ALA A 110 -7.87 -23.17 -12.24
CA ALA A 110 -8.52 -23.11 -10.92
C ALA A 110 -8.67 -21.65 -10.46
N PRO A 111 -9.53 -20.83 -11.10
CA PRO A 111 -9.62 -19.39 -10.83
C PRO A 111 -10.13 -19.04 -9.42
N ASP A 112 -10.85 -19.97 -8.80
CA ASP A 112 -11.36 -19.81 -7.42
C ASP A 112 -10.31 -20.16 -6.35
N ASP A 113 -9.19 -20.82 -6.74
CA ASP A 113 -8.08 -21.11 -5.83
C ASP A 113 -7.17 -19.90 -5.71
N ARG A 114 -7.39 -19.14 -4.63
CA ARG A 114 -6.58 -17.96 -4.33
C ARG A 114 -5.10 -18.26 -4.06
N GLY A 115 -4.72 -19.51 -3.83
CA GLY A 115 -3.32 -19.93 -3.65
C GLY A 115 -2.45 -19.69 -4.88
N HIS A 116 -3.03 -19.64 -6.08
CA HIS A 116 -2.32 -19.35 -7.33
C HIS A 116 -2.09 -17.86 -7.60
N TRP A 117 -2.88 -17.00 -6.92
CA TRP A 117 -2.85 -15.57 -7.16
C TRP A 117 -1.49 -14.90 -6.87
N PRO A 118 -0.83 -15.15 -5.71
CA PRO A 118 0.47 -14.53 -5.44
C PRO A 118 1.54 -14.88 -6.46
N THR A 119 1.54 -16.12 -6.97
CA THR A 119 2.50 -16.57 -7.98
C THR A 119 2.24 -15.91 -9.33
N LEU A 120 0.99 -15.84 -9.77
CA LEU A 120 0.61 -15.11 -10.98
C LEU A 120 0.96 -13.63 -10.89
N LEU A 121 0.66 -12.99 -9.77
CA LEU A 121 0.97 -11.58 -9.55
C LEU A 121 2.48 -11.35 -9.58
N ARG A 122 3.27 -12.23 -8.97
CA ARG A 122 4.73 -12.19 -9.03
C ARG A 122 5.23 -12.19 -10.48
N SER A 123 4.83 -13.18 -11.26
CA SER A 123 5.25 -13.33 -12.67
C SER A 123 4.83 -12.13 -13.51
N THR A 124 3.61 -11.61 -13.28
CA THR A 124 3.11 -10.40 -13.94
C THR A 124 3.97 -9.17 -13.61
N LEU A 125 4.31 -8.96 -12.34
CA LEU A 125 5.13 -7.82 -11.90
C LEU A 125 6.56 -7.91 -12.44
N HIS A 126 7.15 -9.10 -12.51
CA HIS A 126 8.45 -9.30 -13.15
C HIS A 126 8.42 -8.96 -14.64
N ALA A 127 7.41 -9.44 -15.36
CA ALA A 127 7.24 -9.15 -16.77
C ALA A 127 7.03 -7.66 -17.04
N TRP A 128 6.25 -6.98 -16.18
CA TRP A 128 6.05 -5.53 -16.24
C TRP A 128 7.36 -4.77 -15.99
N ALA A 129 8.09 -5.13 -14.95
CA ALA A 129 9.37 -4.51 -14.61
C ALA A 129 10.45 -4.76 -15.71
N ALA A 130 10.40 -5.89 -16.39
CA ALA A 130 11.27 -6.21 -17.50
C ALA A 130 10.85 -5.53 -18.84
N GLY A 131 9.70 -4.82 -18.86
CA GLY A 131 9.18 -4.16 -20.06
C GLY A 131 8.64 -5.13 -21.12
N THR A 132 8.36 -6.39 -20.77
CA THR A 132 7.79 -7.39 -21.68
C THR A 132 6.27 -7.33 -21.75
N VAL A 133 5.62 -6.55 -20.90
CA VAL A 133 4.19 -6.24 -20.91
C VAL A 133 4.01 -4.77 -21.28
N THR A 134 3.51 -4.50 -22.48
CA THR A 134 3.50 -3.16 -23.08
C THR A 134 2.11 -2.55 -23.27
N GLU A 135 1.05 -3.36 -23.29
CA GLU A 135 -0.32 -2.89 -23.49
C GLU A 135 -0.97 -2.51 -22.16
N VAL A 136 -0.37 -1.53 -21.46
CA VAL A 136 -0.82 -1.05 -20.14
C VAL A 136 -0.93 0.48 -20.15
N GLY A 137 -1.85 1.01 -19.34
CA GLY A 137 -2.05 2.45 -19.23
C GLY A 137 -0.89 3.18 -18.53
N GLU A 138 -0.10 2.47 -17.71
CA GLU A 138 1.10 2.99 -17.05
C GLU A 138 2.21 1.93 -17.12
N ASP A 139 3.33 2.24 -17.77
CA ASP A 139 4.49 1.36 -17.76
C ASP A 139 5.25 1.43 -16.43
N TYR A 140 6.17 0.48 -16.22
CA TYR A 140 6.91 0.37 -14.95
C TYR A 140 7.78 1.60 -14.67
N ALA A 141 8.36 2.21 -15.68
CA ALA A 141 9.20 3.40 -15.53
C ALA A 141 8.35 4.62 -15.12
N ALA A 142 7.18 4.81 -15.73
CA ALA A 142 6.22 5.86 -15.37
C ALA A 142 5.71 5.69 -13.94
N PHE A 143 5.38 4.46 -13.54
CA PHE A 143 4.99 4.12 -12.16
C PHE A 143 6.11 4.48 -11.16
N ARG A 144 7.35 4.07 -11.44
CA ARG A 144 8.51 4.41 -10.61
C ARG A 144 8.74 5.92 -10.51
N ALA A 145 8.63 6.63 -11.63
CA ALA A 145 8.77 8.08 -11.67
C ALA A 145 7.67 8.78 -10.86
N ARG A 146 6.43 8.26 -10.89
CA ARG A 146 5.32 8.76 -10.09
C ARG A 146 5.59 8.61 -8.60
N ILE A 147 6.08 7.47 -8.15
CA ILE A 147 6.44 7.23 -6.74
C ILE A 147 7.60 8.13 -6.29
N ALA A 148 8.58 8.37 -7.16
CA ALA A 148 9.67 9.30 -6.85
C ALA A 148 9.14 10.72 -6.56
N ARG A 149 8.18 11.22 -7.37
CA ARG A 149 7.51 12.51 -7.12
C ARG A 149 6.74 12.51 -5.79
N ALA A 150 5.99 11.44 -5.50
CA ALA A 150 5.32 11.31 -4.19
C ALA A 150 6.33 11.40 -3.05
N ARG A 151 7.47 10.69 -3.16
CA ARG A 151 8.53 10.70 -2.15
C ARG A 151 9.11 12.11 -1.94
N GLU A 152 9.39 12.83 -3.00
CA GLU A 152 9.89 14.21 -2.92
C GLU A 152 8.88 15.13 -2.22
N ARG A 153 7.60 15.03 -2.58
CA ARG A 153 6.51 15.80 -1.94
C ARG A 153 6.41 15.49 -0.45
N LEU A 154 6.39 14.23 -0.07
CA LEU A 154 6.29 13.80 1.32
C LEU A 154 7.54 14.19 2.12
N GLN A 155 8.73 14.08 1.52
CA GLN A 155 9.97 14.47 2.16
C GLN A 155 10.03 15.98 2.42
N TRP A 156 9.59 16.80 1.47
CA TRP A 156 9.48 18.25 1.67
C TRP A 156 8.52 18.58 2.82
N GLN A 157 7.37 17.91 2.89
CA GLN A 157 6.40 18.14 3.97
C GLN A 157 6.94 17.75 5.35
N LEU A 158 7.85 16.77 5.42
CA LEU A 158 8.51 16.36 6.65
C LEU A 158 9.42 17.45 7.25
N GLU A 159 9.88 18.41 6.46
CA GLU A 159 10.62 19.56 6.99
C GLU A 159 9.73 20.46 7.85
N ILE A 160 8.41 20.42 7.63
CA ILE A 160 7.42 21.16 8.40
C ILE A 160 6.99 20.36 9.64
N GLY A 161 6.81 19.04 9.52
CA GLY A 161 6.44 18.19 10.65
C GLY A 161 6.06 16.76 10.26
N PRO A 162 5.52 15.96 11.22
CA PRO A 162 5.14 14.58 10.98
C PRO A 162 4.02 14.43 9.95
N VAL A 163 4.12 13.41 9.10
CA VAL A 163 3.20 13.14 7.99
C VAL A 163 2.60 11.74 8.11
N LEU A 164 1.29 11.63 7.90
CA LEU A 164 0.59 10.38 7.64
C LEU A 164 0.26 10.28 6.15
N ALA A 165 0.50 9.13 5.53
CA ALA A 165 0.07 8.88 4.16
C ALA A 165 -0.54 7.48 4.04
N VAL A 166 -1.74 7.39 3.43
CA VAL A 166 -2.44 6.13 3.16
C VAL A 166 -2.32 5.78 1.69
N SER A 167 -1.85 4.58 1.40
CA SER A 167 -1.58 4.12 0.04
C SER A 167 -1.82 2.61 -0.09
N SER A 168 -1.16 1.96 -1.04
CA SER A 168 -1.25 0.53 -1.35
C SER A 168 0.13 -0.12 -1.34
N ALA A 169 0.15 -1.47 -1.29
CA ALA A 169 1.38 -2.24 -1.11
C ALA A 169 2.41 -2.00 -2.21
N GLY A 170 1.96 -1.89 -3.49
CA GLY A 170 2.87 -1.64 -4.60
C GLY A 170 3.60 -0.31 -4.49
N VAL A 171 2.89 0.77 -4.14
CA VAL A 171 3.50 2.08 -3.93
C VAL A 171 4.47 2.05 -2.75
N ILE A 172 4.04 1.48 -1.61
CA ILE A 172 4.85 1.47 -0.39
C ILE A 172 6.13 0.63 -0.57
N SER A 173 6.04 -0.51 -1.27
CA SER A 173 7.20 -1.36 -1.54
C SER A 173 8.22 -0.69 -2.48
N HIS A 174 7.75 0.05 -3.50
CA HIS A 174 8.64 0.79 -4.38
C HIS A 174 9.21 2.07 -3.74
N PHE A 175 8.45 2.70 -2.84
CA PHE A 175 8.98 3.76 -1.99
C PHE A 175 10.14 3.24 -1.12
N LEU A 176 9.96 2.04 -0.54
CA LEU A 176 11.00 1.36 0.24
C LEU A 176 12.20 0.96 -0.63
N GLN A 177 11.95 0.51 -1.87
CA GLN A 177 13.00 0.22 -2.85
C GLN A 177 13.94 1.40 -3.03
N ASP A 178 13.39 2.60 -3.20
CA ASP A 178 14.17 3.81 -3.39
C ASP A 178 14.97 4.20 -2.13
N VAL A 179 14.39 3.99 -0.94
CA VAL A 179 15.06 4.35 0.33
C VAL A 179 16.19 3.39 0.68
N LEU A 180 16.05 2.10 0.35
CA LEU A 180 17.02 1.06 0.73
C LEU A 180 17.89 0.58 -0.44
N GLY A 181 17.60 0.95 -1.68
CA GLY A 181 18.30 0.45 -2.86
C GLY A 181 18.03 -1.03 -3.14
N LEU A 182 16.78 -1.47 -2.96
CA LEU A 182 16.41 -2.88 -3.14
C LEU A 182 16.40 -3.29 -4.62
N SER A 183 16.65 -4.58 -4.88
CA SER A 183 16.42 -5.16 -6.19
C SER A 183 14.92 -5.22 -6.51
N THR A 184 14.58 -5.37 -7.78
CA THR A 184 13.19 -5.57 -8.23
C THR A 184 12.58 -6.81 -7.58
N ASP A 185 13.32 -7.92 -7.52
CA ASP A 185 12.86 -9.18 -6.90
C ASP A 185 12.50 -8.98 -5.43
N ALA A 186 13.38 -8.37 -4.63
CA ALA A 186 13.12 -8.07 -3.24
C ALA A 186 11.92 -7.13 -3.06
N THR A 187 11.74 -6.17 -3.97
CA THR A 187 10.61 -5.23 -3.94
C THR A 187 9.29 -5.94 -4.21
N ILE A 188 9.26 -6.88 -5.16
CA ILE A 188 8.08 -7.70 -5.45
C ILE A 188 7.74 -8.61 -4.26
N ASP A 189 8.73 -9.23 -3.63
CA ASP A 189 8.53 -10.04 -2.42
C ASP A 189 7.93 -9.24 -1.28
N ILE A 190 8.44 -8.05 -1.05
CA ILE A 190 7.93 -7.10 -0.06
C ILE A 190 6.49 -6.69 -0.37
N ASN A 191 6.18 -6.41 -1.64
CA ASN A 191 4.82 -6.06 -2.07
C ASN A 191 3.81 -7.17 -1.76
N LEU A 192 4.15 -8.42 -2.10
CA LEU A 192 3.28 -9.58 -1.86
C LEU A 192 3.09 -9.89 -0.36
N GLY A 193 4.09 -9.59 0.46
CA GLY A 193 4.07 -9.83 1.91
C GLY A 193 3.59 -8.65 2.76
N TYR A 194 3.13 -7.55 2.15
CA TYR A 194 2.72 -6.38 2.92
C TYR A 194 1.30 -6.54 3.48
N ALA A 195 1.13 -6.43 4.80
CA ALA A 195 -0.15 -6.62 5.47
C ALA A 195 -1.11 -5.45 5.27
N ASN A 196 -2.43 -5.72 5.23
CA ASN A 196 -3.44 -4.68 5.27
C ASN A 196 -3.34 -3.88 6.58
N THR A 197 -3.47 -2.58 6.50
CA THR A 197 -3.18 -1.61 7.57
C THR A 197 -1.78 -1.70 8.17
N GLY A 198 -0.88 -2.47 7.54
CA GLY A 198 0.54 -2.46 7.87
C GLY A 198 1.12 -1.05 7.74
N LEU A 199 1.96 -0.67 8.68
CA LEU A 199 2.56 0.64 8.70
C LEU A 199 4.08 0.57 8.59
N SER A 200 4.65 1.47 7.79
CA SER A 200 6.08 1.70 7.68
C SER A 200 6.41 3.11 8.14
N GLU A 201 7.36 3.21 9.03
CA GLU A 201 7.83 4.49 9.57
C GLU A 201 9.18 4.85 8.97
N TYR A 202 9.28 6.09 8.50
CA TYR A 202 10.53 6.67 8.00
C TYR A 202 10.87 7.92 8.81
N ARG A 203 12.16 8.19 9.00
CA ARG A 203 12.67 9.38 9.67
C ARG A 203 13.47 10.21 8.70
N LEU A 204 13.20 11.51 8.67
CA LEU A 204 14.02 12.45 7.91
C LEU A 204 15.33 12.73 8.67
N THR A 205 16.44 12.51 7.99
CA THR A 205 17.79 12.79 8.48
C THR A 205 18.52 13.72 7.51
N ARG A 206 19.70 14.20 7.87
CA ARG A 206 20.53 14.98 6.95
C ARG A 206 20.95 14.22 5.69
N ALA A 207 20.95 12.88 5.76
CA ALA A 207 21.26 11.99 4.63
C ALA A 207 20.01 11.53 3.86
N GLY A 208 18.86 12.17 4.08
CA GLY A 208 17.56 11.80 3.51
C GLY A 208 16.73 10.88 4.41
N LEU A 209 15.74 10.22 3.82
CA LEU A 209 14.84 9.31 4.52
C LEU A 209 15.57 8.03 4.95
N LYS A 210 15.30 7.60 6.17
CA LYS A 210 15.76 6.32 6.74
C LYS A 210 14.58 5.51 7.25
N LEU A 211 14.51 4.24 6.88
CA LEU A 211 13.52 3.31 7.40
C LEU A 211 13.76 3.12 8.91
N ALA A 212 12.72 3.28 9.71
CA ALA A 212 12.72 3.00 11.14
C ALA A 212 11.94 1.73 11.47
N GLN A 213 10.83 1.49 10.76
CA GLN A 213 9.99 0.30 10.94
C GLN A 213 9.34 -0.05 9.61
N TRP A 214 9.17 -1.35 9.35
CA TRP A 214 8.50 -1.86 8.14
C TRP A 214 7.36 -2.80 8.50
N ASN A 215 6.22 -2.64 7.80
CA ASN A 215 5.07 -3.55 7.83
C ASN A 215 4.62 -3.95 9.25
N ALA A 216 4.64 -3.00 10.17
CA ALA A 216 4.27 -3.26 11.56
C ALA A 216 2.75 -3.20 11.76
N LEU A 217 2.25 -4.05 12.65
CA LEU A 217 0.84 -4.17 13.00
C LEU A 217 0.62 -3.99 14.52
N PRO A 218 1.06 -2.88 15.14
CA PRO A 218 0.97 -2.73 16.59
C PRO A 218 -0.48 -2.68 17.09
N HIS A 219 -1.42 -2.29 16.23
CA HIS A 219 -2.85 -2.24 16.49
C HIS A 219 -3.55 -3.61 16.37
N LEU A 220 -2.87 -4.63 15.85
CA LEU A 220 -3.33 -6.01 15.69
C LEU A 220 -2.36 -7.01 16.35
N SER A 221 -1.70 -6.60 17.44
CA SER A 221 -0.65 -7.39 18.07
C SER A 221 -1.15 -8.36 19.16
N ALA A 222 -2.39 -8.22 19.59
CA ALA A 222 -2.97 -9.10 20.59
C ALA A 222 -3.29 -10.49 20.01
N PRO A 223 -3.18 -11.58 20.80
CA PRO A 223 -3.44 -12.94 20.30
C PRO A 223 -4.80 -13.14 19.63
N GLN A 224 -5.83 -12.44 20.12
CA GLN A 224 -7.19 -12.46 19.54
C GLN A 224 -7.32 -11.73 18.20
N ASP A 225 -6.34 -10.91 17.83
CA ASP A 225 -6.37 -10.13 16.58
C ASP A 225 -5.78 -10.89 15.38
N ARG A 226 -5.33 -12.15 15.57
CA ARG A 226 -4.68 -12.94 14.51
C ARG A 226 -5.55 -13.08 13.26
N GLU A 227 -6.85 -13.23 13.42
CA GLU A 227 -7.81 -13.36 12.31
C GLU A 227 -8.03 -12.03 11.57
N LEU A 228 -7.63 -10.92 12.20
CA LEU A 228 -7.69 -9.59 11.58
C LEU A 228 -6.45 -9.31 10.69
N VAL A 229 -5.40 -10.13 10.77
CA VAL A 229 -4.19 -9.94 9.96
C VAL A 229 -4.41 -10.58 8.59
N THR A 230 -4.40 -9.75 7.54
CA THR A 230 -4.56 -10.21 6.16
C THR A 230 -3.45 -9.61 5.27
N LEU A 231 -3.12 -10.31 4.20
CA LEU A 231 -2.12 -9.87 3.21
C LEU A 231 -2.84 -9.43 1.93
N VAL A 232 -2.97 -10.31 0.97
CA VAL A 232 -3.61 -10.03 -0.34
C VAL A 232 -4.88 -10.84 -0.46
#